data_b7999fd7f838a8b28862bce44b2a2c95
#
_entry.id   b7999fd7f838a8b28862bce44b2a2c95
#
_cell.length_a   1.000
_cell.length_b   1.000
_cell.length_c   1.000
_cell.angle_alpha   90.00
_cell.angle_beta   90.00
_cell.angle_gamma   90.00
#
_symmetry.space_group_name_H-M   'P 1'
#
loop_
_entity.id
_entity.type
_entity.pdbx_description
1 polymer ?
#
loop_
_entity_poly.entity_id
_entity_poly.type
_entity_poly.pdbx_seq_one_letter_code
_entity_poly.pdbx_strand_id
1 'polypeptide(L)'
;MEITPIHTQIEKVIEIKTGVIVMEVHSGFPLSESNLYMLSPSGEVVWKAEKPDPRTLFTKVKLNEDATISTFTTSGQFCDINIENGKIISSSNFR
;
A
#
# COMPACT_ATOMS: atom_id res chain seq x y z
N MET A 1 -2.55 13.06 -13.36
CA MET A 1 -1.36 12.16 -13.44
C MET A 1 -1.81 10.81 -13.98
N GLU A 2 -1.09 10.32 -14.95
CA GLU A 2 -1.34 9.00 -15.50
C GLU A 2 -0.47 7.99 -14.77
N ILE A 3 -1.09 6.94 -14.22
CA ILE A 3 -0.37 5.97 -13.40
C ILE A 3 -0.25 4.67 -14.18
N THR A 4 1.00 4.22 -14.35
CA THR A 4 1.28 2.94 -14.99
C THR A 4 1.56 1.90 -13.92
N PRO A 5 0.83 0.78 -13.89
CA PRO A 5 1.10 -0.27 -12.90
C PRO A 5 2.50 -0.83 -13.06
N ILE A 6 3.10 -1.26 -11.95
CA ILE A 6 4.44 -1.85 -11.96
C ILE A 6 4.39 -3.30 -12.43
N HIS A 7 3.43 -4.08 -11.97
CA HIS A 7 3.34 -5.52 -12.27
C HIS A 7 1.96 -6.00 -12.70
N THR A 8 0.90 -5.57 -12.02
CA THR A 8 -0.44 -6.10 -12.28
C THR A 8 -1.37 -4.99 -12.76
N GLN A 9 -2.47 -4.76 -12.07
CA GLN A 9 -3.43 -3.71 -12.40
C GLN A 9 -3.68 -2.85 -11.18
N ILE A 10 -3.96 -1.59 -11.41
CA ILE A 10 -4.29 -0.67 -10.31
C ILE A 10 -5.67 -1.03 -9.79
N GLU A 11 -5.75 -1.35 -8.52
CA GLU A 11 -7.01 -1.67 -7.86
C GLU A 11 -7.58 -0.46 -7.13
N LYS A 12 -6.73 0.35 -6.52
CA LYS A 12 -7.18 1.52 -5.77
C LYS A 12 -6.15 2.63 -5.84
N VAL A 13 -6.66 3.86 -5.91
CA VAL A 13 -5.84 5.07 -5.90
C VAL A 13 -6.43 6.02 -4.85
N ILE A 14 -5.57 6.56 -3.98
CA ILE A 14 -5.97 7.57 -2.99
C ILE A 14 -5.11 8.80 -3.21
N GLU A 15 -5.75 9.91 -3.57
CA GLU A 15 -5.03 11.17 -3.74
C GLU A 15 -4.85 11.86 -2.39
N ILE A 16 -3.63 12.33 -2.13
CA ILE A 16 -3.30 13.11 -0.95
C ILE A 16 -2.53 14.35 -1.38
N LYS A 17 -2.28 15.27 -0.45
CA LYS A 17 -1.60 16.54 -0.80
C LYS A 17 -0.23 16.34 -1.40
N THR A 18 0.51 15.35 -0.95
CA THR A 18 1.91 15.14 -1.33
C THR A 18 2.10 14.11 -2.44
N GLY A 19 1.01 13.54 -2.96
CA GLY A 19 1.11 12.55 -4.02
C GLY A 19 -0.09 11.64 -4.10
N VAL A 20 0.16 10.41 -4.50
CA VAL A 20 -0.90 9.42 -4.74
C VAL A 20 -0.49 8.08 -4.13
N ILE A 21 -1.39 7.48 -3.35
CA ILE A 21 -1.19 6.13 -2.83
C ILE A 21 -1.86 5.16 -3.79
N VAL A 22 -1.12 4.15 -4.23
CA VAL A 22 -1.57 3.19 -5.24
C VAL A 22 -1.49 1.78 -4.67
N MET A 23 -2.57 1.01 -4.82
CA MET A 23 -2.56 -0.41 -4.51
C MET A 23 -2.86 -1.18 -5.79
N GLU A 24 -1.98 -2.12 -6.15
CA GLU A 24 -2.18 -2.97 -7.31
C GLU A 24 -2.81 -4.30 -6.91
N VAL A 25 -3.49 -4.93 -7.85
CA VAL A 25 -4.12 -6.23 -7.64
C VAL A 25 -3.06 -7.22 -7.17
N HIS A 26 -3.33 -7.92 -6.07
CA HIS A 26 -2.36 -8.84 -5.49
C HIS A 26 -2.17 -10.12 -6.32
N SER A 27 -3.18 -10.52 -7.06
CA SER A 27 -3.10 -11.73 -7.87
C SER A 27 -2.04 -11.55 -8.97
N GLY A 28 -1.01 -12.38 -8.93
CA GLY A 28 0.10 -12.29 -9.88
C GLY A 28 1.19 -11.30 -9.51
N PHE A 29 1.02 -10.54 -8.43
CA PHE A 29 2.05 -9.60 -7.99
C PHE A 29 3.19 -10.36 -7.29
N PRO A 30 4.46 -10.01 -7.56
CA PRO A 30 5.59 -10.71 -6.93
C PRO A 30 5.55 -10.62 -5.41
N LEU A 31 5.66 -11.75 -4.71
CA LEU A 31 5.65 -11.76 -3.26
C LEU A 31 6.88 -11.09 -2.63
N SER A 32 7.96 -10.95 -3.41
CA SER A 32 9.16 -10.27 -2.93
C SER A 32 9.01 -8.75 -2.88
N GLU A 33 7.91 -8.20 -3.39
CA GLU A 33 7.68 -6.76 -3.44
C GLU A 33 6.37 -6.40 -2.76
N SER A 34 6.17 -5.11 -2.53
CA SER A 34 4.93 -4.59 -1.96
C SER A 34 4.03 -4.05 -3.06
N ASN A 35 2.76 -4.45 -3.06
CA ASN A 35 1.79 -3.97 -4.04
C ASN A 35 1.09 -2.68 -3.61
N LEU A 36 1.57 -2.06 -2.54
CA LEU A 36 1.07 -0.78 -2.03
C LEU A 36 2.23 0.20 -1.98
N TYR A 37 2.10 1.33 -2.65
CA TYR A 37 3.19 2.30 -2.74
C TYR A 37 2.64 3.70 -2.93
N MET A 38 3.51 4.69 -2.74
CA MET A 38 3.16 6.09 -2.94
C MET A 38 3.99 6.69 -4.06
N LEU A 39 3.34 7.46 -4.91
CA LEU A 39 3.98 8.22 -5.99
C LEU A 39 3.94 9.71 -5.63
N SER A 40 5.02 10.41 -5.98
CA SER A 40 5.07 11.87 -5.89
C SER A 40 4.20 12.48 -7.01
N PRO A 41 3.93 13.79 -6.96
CA PRO A 41 3.20 14.44 -8.06
C PRO A 41 3.88 14.30 -9.42
N SER A 42 5.19 14.07 -9.44
CA SER A 42 5.93 13.84 -10.69
C SER A 42 5.95 12.38 -11.13
N GLY A 43 5.30 11.48 -10.37
CA GLY A 43 5.20 10.07 -10.72
C GLY A 43 6.32 9.18 -10.22
N GLU A 44 7.19 9.69 -9.34
CA GLU A 44 8.27 8.90 -8.77
C GLU A 44 7.82 8.16 -7.52
N VAL A 45 8.34 6.96 -7.31
CA VAL A 45 8.03 6.19 -6.11
C VAL A 45 8.68 6.84 -4.89
N VAL A 46 7.85 7.29 -3.95
CA VAL A 46 8.31 7.87 -2.69
C VAL A 46 8.64 6.77 -1.68
N TRP A 47 7.75 5.80 -1.56
CA TRP A 47 7.97 4.62 -0.71
C TRP A 47 7.13 3.47 -1.22
N LYS A 48 7.57 2.26 -0.87
CA LYS A 48 6.77 1.05 -0.99
C LYS A 48 6.44 0.60 0.42
N ALA A 49 5.17 0.26 0.66
CA ALA A 49 4.70 -0.03 2.01
C ALA A 49 5.40 -1.25 2.59
N GLU A 50 5.81 -1.14 3.84
CA GLU A 50 6.36 -2.25 4.60
C GLU A 50 5.29 -3.33 4.75
N LYS A 51 5.66 -4.58 4.57
CA LYS A 51 4.73 -5.70 4.74
C LYS A 51 4.96 -6.36 6.10
N PRO A 52 3.87 -6.80 6.76
CA PRO A 52 4.02 -7.49 8.05
C PRO A 52 4.65 -8.87 7.92
N ASP A 53 4.63 -9.44 6.71
CA ASP A 53 5.15 -10.77 6.42
C ASP A 53 5.62 -10.76 4.96
N PRO A 54 6.80 -11.31 4.65
CA PRO A 54 7.30 -11.30 3.27
C PRO A 54 6.44 -12.10 2.28
N ARG A 55 5.55 -12.95 2.76
CA ARG A 55 4.70 -13.79 1.90
C ARG A 55 3.30 -13.25 1.71
N THR A 56 3.03 -12.03 2.17
CA THR A 56 1.69 -11.47 2.07
C THR A 56 1.69 -10.27 1.13
N LEU A 57 0.50 -9.90 0.66
CA LEU A 57 0.28 -8.69 -0.15
C LEU A 57 -0.96 -8.00 0.39
N PHE A 58 -1.11 -6.72 0.05
CA PHE A 58 -2.26 -5.94 0.52
C PHE A 58 -3.48 -6.19 -0.37
N THR A 59 -4.65 -6.31 0.27
CA THR A 59 -5.92 -6.52 -0.43
C THR A 59 -6.87 -5.35 -0.28
N LYS A 60 -6.69 -4.54 0.76
CA LYS A 60 -7.52 -3.36 1.01
C LYS A 60 -6.68 -2.25 1.60
N VAL A 61 -7.05 -1.02 1.30
CA VAL A 61 -6.41 0.17 1.85
C VAL A 61 -7.47 1.25 2.06
N LYS A 62 -7.35 1.97 3.17
CA LYS A 62 -8.26 3.06 3.52
C LYS A 62 -7.48 4.19 4.17
N LEU A 63 -7.75 5.41 3.73
CA LEU A 63 -7.13 6.60 4.32
C LEU A 63 -7.84 6.95 5.63
N ASN A 64 -7.05 7.20 6.68
CA ASN A 64 -7.54 7.65 7.96
C ASN A 64 -7.29 9.15 8.14
N GLU A 65 -7.91 9.76 9.13
CA GLU A 65 -7.79 11.20 9.36
C GLU A 65 -6.48 11.60 10.03
N ASP A 66 -5.75 10.66 10.61
CA ASP A 66 -4.57 10.94 11.41
C ASP A 66 -3.25 10.74 10.65
N ALA A 67 -3.26 10.87 9.34
CA ALA A 67 -2.09 10.68 8.47
C ALA A 67 -1.58 9.24 8.47
N THR A 68 -2.49 8.27 8.63
CA THR A 68 -2.19 6.85 8.49
C THR A 68 -3.12 6.23 7.46
N ILE A 69 -2.78 5.03 6.99
CA ILE A 69 -3.67 4.22 6.19
C ILE A 69 -3.86 2.87 6.86
N SER A 70 -5.09 2.39 6.83
CA SER A 70 -5.45 1.08 7.36
C SER A 70 -5.47 0.09 6.20
N THR A 71 -4.85 -1.06 6.39
CA THR A 71 -4.70 -2.06 5.33
C THR A 71 -5.05 -3.45 5.82
N PHE A 72 -5.45 -4.31 4.86
CA PHE A 72 -5.60 -5.74 5.08
C PHE A 72 -4.67 -6.48 4.14
N THR A 73 -4.24 -7.67 4.54
CA THR A 73 -3.36 -8.49 3.74
C THR A 73 -4.01 -9.82 3.37
N THR A 74 -3.39 -10.53 2.41
CA THR A 74 -3.87 -11.84 1.97
C THR A 74 -3.80 -12.90 3.07
N SER A 75 -2.93 -12.69 4.08
CA SER A 75 -2.80 -13.61 5.21
C SER A 75 -3.70 -13.25 6.39
N GLY A 76 -4.59 -12.26 6.22
CA GLY A 76 -5.56 -11.90 7.26
C GLY A 76 -4.99 -11.01 8.35
N GLN A 77 -3.99 -10.23 8.05
CA GLN A 77 -3.41 -9.28 8.98
C GLN A 77 -3.95 -7.88 8.72
N PHE A 78 -4.12 -7.12 9.78
CA PHE A 78 -4.54 -5.72 9.72
C PHE A 78 -3.35 -4.86 10.10
N CYS A 79 -3.02 -3.86 9.28
CA CYS A 79 -1.88 -2.98 9.54
C CYS A 79 -2.27 -1.53 9.38
N ASP A 80 -1.78 -0.69 10.29
CA ASP A 80 -1.78 0.75 10.11
C ASP A 80 -0.39 1.18 9.64
N ILE A 81 -0.35 1.98 8.60
CA ILE A 81 0.89 2.38 7.94
C ILE A 81 1.00 3.90 7.93
N ASN A 82 2.20 4.40 8.20
CA ASN A 82 2.48 5.83 8.18
C ASN A 82 2.54 6.33 6.75
N ILE A 83 1.77 7.37 6.44
CA ILE A 83 1.70 7.96 5.09
C ILE A 83 3.04 8.56 4.66
N GLU A 84 3.84 9.07 5.60
CA GLU A 84 5.07 9.76 5.25
C GLU A 84 6.19 8.85 4.78
N ASN A 85 6.25 7.63 5.30
CA ASN A 85 7.37 6.73 5.01
C ASN A 85 6.97 5.31 4.62
N GLY A 86 5.68 4.97 4.64
CA GLY A 86 5.22 3.64 4.28
C GLY A 86 5.51 2.55 5.31
N LYS A 87 5.93 2.91 6.51
CA LYS A 87 6.29 1.94 7.55
C LYS A 87 5.10 1.56 8.42
N ILE A 88 5.08 0.33 8.88
CA ILE A 88 4.04 -0.18 9.76
C ILE A 88 4.14 0.50 11.13
N ILE A 89 3.01 1.04 11.58
CA ILE A 89 2.88 1.62 12.94
C ILE A 89 2.39 0.54 13.89
N SER A 90 1.40 -0.24 13.46
CA SER A 90 0.84 -1.31 14.26
C SER A 90 0.32 -2.40 13.34
N SER A 91 0.32 -3.64 13.82
CA SER A 91 -0.25 -4.76 13.08
C SER A 91 -0.89 -5.74 14.03
N SER A 92 -1.94 -6.41 13.56
CA SER A 92 -2.62 -7.43 14.33
C SER A 92 -3.19 -8.48 13.39
N ASN A 93 -3.36 -9.69 13.89
CA ASN A 93 -3.95 -10.78 13.12
C ASN A 93 -5.44 -10.85 13.40
N PHE A 94 -6.20 -11.14 12.34
CA PHE A 94 -7.65 -11.26 12.42
C PHE A 94 -8.05 -12.71 12.69
N ARG A 95 -7.63 -13.25 13.76
CA ARG A 95 -8.08 -14.61 14.12
C ARG A 95 -8.18 -14.78 15.59
#